data_b9b49869954ec70ab371b8fce034f7fe
#
_entry.id   b9b49869954ec70ab371b8fce034f7fe
#
_cell.length_a   1.000
_cell.length_b   1.000
_cell.length_c   1.000
_cell.angle_alpha   90.00
_cell.angle_beta   90.00
_cell.angle_gamma   90.00
#
_symmetry.space_group_name_H-M   'P 1'
#
loop_
_entity.id
_entity.type
_entity.pdbx_description
1 polymer ?
#
loop_
_entity_poly.entity_id
_entity_poly.type
_entity_poly.pdbx_seq_one_letter_code
_entity_poly.pdbx_strand_id
1 'polypeptide(L)'
;MIRSRVIGCGAFLPANIVTNDDLAKRMDTSDEWIRGRTGIRQRHIAVEGEKTSDLALGAARAALIDAGIDAGELDMIICATTTPDESFPATATIVQSRLGMIHGAAFDLQAVCSGFIYGLSVADSLIRTGAAHTILLIGAETMSRLLDWNDRSTCVLFGDGAGAVVLQAHEGVGNNSDQGVLNTRLFSDGRLHDMLYTDGGVSSTQTAGKLRMHGKEVFKHAVTNIAAAIVASAEASHVVLDDIDWFVPHQANQRILDGTAKKLGIDPAKVISTVALHGNTSAASVPLALVTAVRDGRIQRGDLVLLEAMGGGFTWGAALLRW
;
A
#
# COMPACT_ATOMS: atom_id res chain seq x y z
N MET A 1 -27.58 4.25 -1.03
CA MET A 1 -26.56 3.26 -1.45
C MET A 1 -25.56 3.10 -0.31
N ILE A 2 -25.09 1.86 -0.01
CA ILE A 2 -24.05 1.68 1.01
C ILE A 2 -22.68 2.03 0.39
N ARG A 3 -21.86 2.76 1.15
CA ARG A 3 -20.48 3.13 0.90
C ARG A 3 -19.60 2.62 2.02
N SER A 4 -18.33 2.37 1.72
CA SER A 4 -17.31 2.04 2.70
C SER A 4 -16.57 3.33 3.10
N ARG A 5 -16.94 3.93 4.24
CA ARG A 5 -16.31 5.16 4.73
C ARG A 5 -15.09 4.82 5.57
N VAL A 6 -13.98 5.51 5.34
CA VAL A 6 -12.81 5.44 6.23
C VAL A 6 -13.12 6.24 7.49
N ILE A 7 -13.19 5.57 8.64
CA ILE A 7 -13.47 6.19 9.94
C ILE A 7 -12.22 6.39 10.77
N GLY A 8 -11.13 5.70 10.45
CA GLY A 8 -9.83 5.87 11.10
C GLY A 8 -8.69 5.30 10.27
N CYS A 9 -7.49 5.77 10.53
CA CYS A 9 -6.27 5.32 9.85
C CYS A 9 -5.07 5.28 10.79
N GLY A 10 -4.11 4.40 10.53
CA GLY A 10 -2.95 4.20 11.38
C GLY A 10 -1.72 3.75 10.60
N ALA A 11 -0.55 4.04 11.13
CA ALA A 11 0.73 3.69 10.53
C ALA A 11 1.71 3.20 11.60
N PHE A 12 2.59 2.30 11.18
CA PHE A 12 3.71 1.83 11.98
C PHE A 12 4.94 1.64 11.10
N LEU A 13 6.07 2.16 11.55
CA LEU A 13 7.37 1.99 10.92
C LEU A 13 8.34 1.40 11.93
N PRO A 14 9.20 0.43 11.56
CA PRO A 14 10.30 -0.03 12.42
C PRO A 14 11.14 1.14 12.93
N ALA A 15 11.61 1.06 14.16
CA ALA A 15 12.44 2.12 14.75
C ALA A 15 13.83 2.23 14.09
N ASN A 16 14.31 1.14 13.48
CA ASN A 16 15.63 1.09 12.85
C ASN A 16 15.61 1.80 11.49
N ILE A 17 16.17 2.99 11.46
CA ILE A 17 16.34 3.80 10.23
C ILE A 17 17.69 3.44 9.61
N VAL A 18 17.67 3.11 8.32
CA VAL A 18 18.88 2.85 7.50
C VAL A 18 18.98 3.95 6.45
N THR A 19 20.04 4.75 6.54
CA THR A 19 20.35 5.84 5.60
C THR A 19 21.05 5.31 4.36
N ASN A 20 21.16 6.15 3.32
CA ASN A 20 21.97 5.82 2.15
C ASN A 20 23.46 5.67 2.50
N ASP A 21 23.97 6.47 3.45
CA ASP A 21 25.35 6.37 3.93
C ASP A 21 25.61 5.04 4.66
N ASP A 22 24.59 4.48 5.36
CA ASP A 22 24.72 3.17 5.97
C ASP A 22 24.79 2.06 4.92
N LEU A 23 24.06 2.19 3.81
CA LEU A 23 24.18 1.28 2.68
C LEU A 23 25.53 1.39 1.98
N ALA A 24 26.07 2.60 1.84
CA ALA A 24 27.39 2.84 1.25
C ALA A 24 28.56 2.18 2.02
N LYS A 25 28.37 1.87 3.31
CA LYS A 25 29.34 1.08 4.11
C LYS A 25 29.36 -0.39 3.74
N ARG A 26 28.33 -0.89 3.03
CA ARG A 26 28.14 -2.33 2.76
C ARG A 26 28.24 -2.69 1.28
N MET A 27 28.09 -1.72 0.38
CA MET A 27 28.07 -1.94 -1.06
C MET A 27 28.59 -0.70 -1.82
N ASP A 28 29.00 -0.90 -3.07
CA ASP A 28 29.46 0.17 -3.95
C ASP A 28 28.29 1.08 -4.39
N THR A 29 27.96 2.09 -3.57
CA THR A 29 26.90 3.08 -3.80
C THR A 29 27.21 4.39 -3.07
N SER A 30 26.38 5.42 -3.25
CA SER A 30 26.47 6.69 -2.51
C SER A 30 25.07 7.31 -2.30
N ASP A 31 24.93 8.23 -1.34
CA ASP A 31 23.71 9.00 -1.15
C ASP A 31 23.32 9.74 -2.44
N GLU A 32 24.26 10.39 -3.10
CA GLU A 32 24.02 11.10 -4.35
C GLU A 32 23.45 10.16 -5.45
N TRP A 33 24.05 8.95 -5.60
CA TRP A 33 23.61 7.98 -6.59
C TRP A 33 22.20 7.47 -6.32
N ILE A 34 21.87 7.12 -5.07
CA ILE A 34 20.56 6.62 -4.68
C ILE A 34 19.51 7.72 -4.83
N ARG A 35 19.74 8.89 -4.26
CA ARG A 35 18.82 10.04 -4.33
C ARG A 35 18.54 10.50 -5.75
N GLY A 36 19.57 10.63 -6.56
CA GLY A 36 19.44 11.07 -7.95
C GLY A 36 18.59 10.11 -8.81
N ARG A 37 18.53 8.82 -8.47
CA ARG A 37 17.79 7.81 -9.21
C ARG A 37 16.42 7.48 -8.64
N THR A 38 16.24 7.62 -7.34
CA THR A 38 15.06 7.11 -6.63
C THR A 38 14.33 8.14 -5.80
N GLY A 39 14.98 9.23 -5.42
CA GLY A 39 14.51 10.20 -4.46
C GLY A 39 14.65 9.74 -3.00
N ILE A 40 15.04 8.48 -2.74
CA ILE A 40 15.10 7.87 -1.40
C ILE A 40 16.32 8.38 -0.65
N ARG A 41 16.12 8.82 0.59
CA ARG A 41 17.18 9.27 1.53
C ARG A 41 17.44 8.26 2.62
N GLN A 42 16.37 7.60 3.06
CA GLN A 42 16.40 6.58 4.12
C GLN A 42 15.25 5.59 3.93
N ARG A 43 15.29 4.51 4.69
CA ARG A 43 14.21 3.54 4.84
C ARG A 43 14.19 2.99 6.25
N HIS A 44 13.07 2.41 6.64
CA HIS A 44 12.94 1.67 7.89
C HIS A 44 13.10 0.20 7.62
N ILE A 45 13.83 -0.51 8.46
CA ILE A 45 14.10 -1.95 8.32
C ILE A 45 13.77 -2.64 9.64
N ALA A 46 12.90 -3.63 9.58
CA ALA A 46 12.54 -4.46 10.73
C ALA A 46 13.79 -5.16 11.30
N VAL A 47 13.98 -5.07 12.61
CA VAL A 47 15.09 -5.72 13.30
C VAL A 47 14.90 -7.24 13.37
N GLU A 48 15.93 -7.97 13.78
CA GLU A 48 15.81 -9.40 13.98
C GLU A 48 14.71 -9.71 15.01
N GLY A 49 13.84 -10.67 14.68
CA GLY A 49 12.68 -11.03 15.50
C GLY A 49 11.43 -10.16 15.28
N GLU A 50 11.55 -8.97 14.69
CA GLU A 50 10.39 -8.14 14.34
C GLU A 50 9.76 -8.66 13.04
N LYS A 51 8.49 -9.05 13.09
CA LYS A 51 7.76 -9.70 12.00
C LYS A 51 6.75 -8.76 11.34
N THR A 52 6.24 -9.16 10.19
CA THR A 52 5.16 -8.43 9.48
C THR A 52 3.92 -8.27 10.36
N SER A 53 3.57 -9.28 11.16
CA SER A 53 2.45 -9.17 12.11
C SER A 53 2.68 -8.15 13.23
N ASP A 54 3.94 -7.87 13.62
CA ASP A 54 4.25 -6.83 14.60
C ASP A 54 3.97 -5.44 14.03
N LEU A 55 4.41 -5.21 12.79
CA LEU A 55 4.17 -3.96 12.07
C LEU A 55 2.67 -3.76 11.82
N ALA A 56 2.01 -4.81 11.33
CA ALA A 56 0.57 -4.83 11.08
C ALA A 56 -0.24 -4.51 12.34
N LEU A 57 0.11 -5.12 13.47
CA LEU A 57 -0.53 -4.87 14.77
C LEU A 57 -0.35 -3.42 15.24
N GLY A 58 0.85 -2.86 15.04
CA GLY A 58 1.13 -1.46 15.37
C GLY A 58 0.24 -0.51 14.57
N ALA A 59 0.14 -0.69 13.26
CA ALA A 59 -0.73 0.09 12.38
C ALA A 59 -2.22 -0.11 12.70
N ALA A 60 -2.63 -1.36 12.97
CA ALA A 60 -3.99 -1.72 13.36
C ALA A 60 -4.44 -0.99 14.62
N ARG A 61 -3.66 -1.05 15.69
CA ARG A 61 -3.95 -0.35 16.95
C ARG A 61 -4.07 1.16 16.75
N ALA A 62 -3.16 1.75 15.97
CA ALA A 62 -3.22 3.17 15.67
C ALA A 62 -4.50 3.53 14.89
N ALA A 63 -4.93 2.69 13.94
CA ALA A 63 -6.15 2.90 13.16
C ALA A 63 -7.42 2.76 14.02
N LEU A 64 -7.46 1.80 14.94
CA LEU A 64 -8.59 1.63 15.88
C LEU A 64 -8.71 2.80 16.84
N ILE A 65 -7.58 3.28 17.38
CA ILE A 65 -7.56 4.49 18.24
C ILE A 65 -8.09 5.71 17.49
N ASP A 66 -7.64 5.92 16.24
CA ASP A 66 -8.08 7.03 15.41
C ASP A 66 -9.57 6.91 15.04
N ALA A 67 -10.06 5.70 14.82
CA ALA A 67 -11.47 5.41 14.57
C ALA A 67 -12.36 5.56 15.82
N GLY A 68 -11.79 5.53 17.02
CA GLY A 68 -12.51 5.56 18.30
C GLY A 68 -13.36 4.31 18.56
N ILE A 69 -12.90 3.13 18.06
CA ILE A 69 -13.59 1.85 18.24
C ILE A 69 -12.66 0.79 18.82
N ASP A 70 -13.24 -0.23 19.43
CA ASP A 70 -12.54 -1.42 19.90
C ASP A 70 -12.47 -2.53 18.86
N ALA A 71 -11.50 -3.44 19.00
CA ALA A 71 -11.36 -4.59 18.11
C ALA A 71 -12.60 -5.51 18.08
N GLY A 72 -13.40 -5.50 19.16
CA GLY A 72 -14.68 -6.22 19.25
C GLY A 72 -15.78 -5.68 18.32
N GLU A 73 -15.61 -4.51 17.72
CA GLU A 73 -16.56 -3.92 16.77
C GLU A 73 -16.21 -4.23 15.31
N LEU A 74 -15.10 -4.92 15.07
CA LEU A 74 -14.68 -5.36 13.74
C LEU A 74 -15.41 -6.67 13.35
N ASP A 75 -15.93 -6.73 12.14
CA ASP A 75 -16.42 -7.97 11.55
C ASP A 75 -15.32 -8.74 10.83
N MET A 76 -14.28 -8.03 10.36
CA MET A 76 -13.25 -8.66 9.52
C MET A 76 -11.92 -7.91 9.58
N ILE A 77 -10.82 -8.68 9.40
CA ILE A 77 -9.46 -8.17 9.17
C ILE A 77 -8.96 -8.70 7.83
N ILE A 78 -8.51 -7.79 6.96
CA ILE A 78 -7.84 -8.12 5.69
C ILE A 78 -6.42 -7.57 5.77
N CYS A 79 -5.41 -8.42 5.62
CA CYS A 79 -4.02 -8.01 5.57
C CYS A 79 -3.45 -8.22 4.17
N ALA A 80 -3.14 -7.14 3.48
CA ALA A 80 -2.43 -7.19 2.21
C ALA A 80 -0.93 -7.29 2.49
N THR A 81 -0.34 -8.45 2.17
CA THR A 81 1.09 -8.70 2.38
C THR A 81 1.64 -9.71 1.38
N THR A 82 2.91 -9.54 1.02
CA THR A 82 3.73 -10.46 0.23
C THR A 82 4.78 -11.14 1.11
N THR A 83 4.92 -10.67 2.34
CA THR A 83 5.90 -11.11 3.34
C THR A 83 5.19 -11.57 4.61
N PRO A 84 4.29 -12.59 4.53
CA PRO A 84 3.61 -13.09 5.71
C PRO A 84 4.61 -13.69 6.70
N ASP A 85 4.25 -13.74 7.98
CA ASP A 85 5.09 -14.36 9.01
C ASP A 85 5.41 -15.82 8.71
N GLU A 86 4.43 -16.53 8.18
CA GLU A 86 4.46 -17.95 7.86
C GLU A 86 3.64 -18.21 6.59
N SER A 87 3.85 -19.36 5.92
CA SER A 87 3.01 -19.77 4.80
C SER A 87 1.54 -19.98 5.20
N PHE A 88 1.30 -20.41 6.40
CA PHE A 88 0.05 -20.46 7.15
C PHE A 88 0.35 -20.63 8.65
N PRO A 89 -0.51 -20.17 9.58
CA PRO A 89 -1.74 -19.42 9.34
C PRO A 89 -1.50 -18.03 8.74
N ALA A 90 -2.58 -17.36 8.30
CA ALA A 90 -2.52 -16.01 7.77
C ALA A 90 -2.00 -15.00 8.81
N THR A 91 -1.22 -14.02 8.39
CA THR A 91 -0.75 -12.91 9.23
C THR A 91 -1.93 -12.16 9.87
N ALA A 92 -3.03 -11.99 9.14
CA ALA A 92 -4.25 -11.38 9.65
C ALA A 92 -4.82 -12.13 10.87
N THR A 93 -4.74 -13.48 10.94
CA THR A 93 -5.23 -14.24 12.11
C THR A 93 -4.33 -14.06 13.32
N ILE A 94 -3.03 -13.85 13.12
CA ILE A 94 -2.09 -13.50 14.20
C ILE A 94 -2.45 -12.12 14.76
N VAL A 95 -2.70 -11.14 13.88
CA VAL A 95 -3.14 -9.79 14.28
C VAL A 95 -4.48 -9.86 15.02
N GLN A 96 -5.46 -10.62 14.50
CA GLN A 96 -6.77 -10.85 15.13
C GLN A 96 -6.62 -11.32 16.58
N SER A 97 -5.83 -12.38 16.79
CA SER A 97 -5.58 -12.93 18.13
C SER A 97 -4.93 -11.91 19.08
N ARG A 98 -3.95 -11.15 18.58
CA ARG A 98 -3.21 -10.15 19.37
C ARG A 98 -3.99 -8.86 19.66
N LEU A 99 -5.04 -8.58 18.86
CA LEU A 99 -6.03 -7.53 19.14
C LEU A 99 -7.10 -7.98 20.15
N GLY A 100 -7.19 -9.30 20.43
CA GLY A 100 -8.22 -9.86 21.29
C GLY A 100 -9.58 -10.02 20.60
N MET A 101 -9.63 -9.97 19.27
CA MET A 101 -10.84 -10.20 18.50
C MET A 101 -11.16 -11.71 18.45
N ILE A 102 -12.26 -12.12 19.07
CA ILE A 102 -12.65 -13.54 19.23
C ILE A 102 -13.73 -13.99 18.22
N HIS A 103 -14.13 -13.15 17.31
CA HIS A 103 -15.15 -13.41 16.27
C HIS A 103 -14.73 -12.78 14.94
N GLY A 104 -15.56 -12.94 13.93
CA GLY A 104 -15.32 -12.41 12.59
C GLY A 104 -14.26 -13.19 11.81
N ALA A 105 -14.00 -12.76 10.60
CA ALA A 105 -13.06 -13.40 9.70
C ALA A 105 -11.72 -12.63 9.63
N ALA A 106 -10.63 -13.36 9.42
CA ALA A 106 -9.31 -12.75 9.19
C ALA A 106 -8.57 -13.55 8.11
N PHE A 107 -8.04 -12.87 7.09
CA PHE A 107 -7.28 -13.49 6.00
C PHE A 107 -6.28 -12.54 5.37
N ASP A 108 -5.23 -13.11 4.75
CA ASP A 108 -4.27 -12.38 3.96
C ASP A 108 -4.71 -12.31 2.49
N LEU A 109 -4.33 -11.21 1.83
CA LEU A 109 -4.50 -11.01 0.40
C LEU A 109 -3.15 -10.64 -0.21
N GLN A 110 -2.80 -11.25 -1.35
CA GLN A 110 -1.53 -10.99 -2.02
C GLN A 110 -1.76 -10.45 -3.44
N ALA A 111 -1.31 -9.22 -3.68
CA ALA A 111 -1.17 -8.61 -4.99
C ALA A 111 0.06 -7.66 -5.00
N VAL A 112 1.09 -8.01 -4.25
CA VAL A 112 2.36 -7.28 -4.12
C VAL A 112 2.11 -5.80 -3.80
N CYS A 113 2.75 -4.86 -4.49
CA CYS A 113 2.62 -3.43 -4.22
C CYS A 113 1.18 -2.89 -4.40
N SER A 114 0.34 -3.54 -5.23
CA SER A 114 -1.06 -3.19 -5.40
C SER A 114 -1.99 -3.83 -4.36
N GLY A 115 -1.44 -4.61 -3.41
CA GLY A 115 -2.20 -5.36 -2.43
C GLY A 115 -3.19 -4.54 -1.63
N PHE A 116 -2.81 -3.32 -1.21
CA PHE A 116 -3.73 -2.44 -0.48
C PHE A 116 -4.94 -2.00 -1.33
N ILE A 117 -4.74 -1.66 -2.61
CA ILE A 117 -5.82 -1.29 -3.53
C ILE A 117 -6.75 -2.48 -3.81
N TYR A 118 -6.19 -3.68 -3.97
CA TYR A 118 -6.95 -4.91 -4.10
C TYR A 118 -7.74 -5.22 -2.82
N GLY A 119 -7.11 -5.07 -1.66
CA GLY A 119 -7.77 -5.22 -0.36
C GLY A 119 -8.90 -4.22 -0.15
N LEU A 120 -8.70 -2.96 -0.59
CA LEU A 120 -9.74 -1.93 -0.52
C LEU A 120 -10.95 -2.29 -1.39
N SER A 121 -10.71 -2.83 -2.59
CA SER A 121 -11.78 -3.29 -3.48
C SER A 121 -12.56 -4.46 -2.90
N VAL A 122 -11.88 -5.42 -2.27
CA VAL A 122 -12.51 -6.56 -1.59
C VAL A 122 -13.33 -6.08 -0.39
N ALA A 123 -12.74 -5.23 0.46
CA ALA A 123 -13.42 -4.67 1.63
C ALA A 123 -14.67 -3.86 1.24
N ASP A 124 -14.56 -2.98 0.23
CA ASP A 124 -15.69 -2.22 -0.29
C ASP A 124 -16.81 -3.13 -0.80
N SER A 125 -16.46 -4.20 -1.52
CA SER A 125 -17.44 -5.17 -2.02
C SER A 125 -18.17 -5.90 -0.88
N LEU A 126 -17.45 -6.33 0.16
CA LEU A 126 -18.02 -7.03 1.32
C LEU A 126 -18.94 -6.10 2.14
N ILE A 127 -18.56 -4.84 2.32
CA ILE A 127 -19.38 -3.84 3.02
C ILE A 127 -20.64 -3.53 2.21
N ARG A 128 -20.50 -3.25 0.91
CA ARG A 128 -21.64 -2.89 0.05
C ARG A 128 -22.66 -4.01 -0.12
N THR A 129 -22.23 -5.27 -0.03
CA THR A 129 -23.13 -6.44 -0.08
C THR A 129 -23.72 -6.82 1.26
N GLY A 130 -23.32 -6.14 2.35
CA GLY A 130 -23.77 -6.43 3.71
C GLY A 130 -23.13 -7.67 4.33
N ALA A 131 -22.07 -8.21 3.73
CA ALA A 131 -21.32 -9.34 4.30
C ALA A 131 -20.49 -8.95 5.53
N ALA A 132 -20.13 -7.66 5.64
CA ALA A 132 -19.48 -7.06 6.81
C ALA A 132 -19.94 -5.61 6.96
N HIS A 133 -19.94 -5.09 8.18
CA HIS A 133 -20.23 -3.69 8.49
C HIS A 133 -18.96 -2.89 8.73
N THR A 134 -18.00 -3.44 9.47
CA THR A 134 -16.76 -2.79 9.85
C THR A 134 -15.56 -3.69 9.54
N ILE A 135 -14.65 -3.23 8.68
CA ILE A 135 -13.47 -3.97 8.23
C ILE A 135 -12.20 -3.18 8.56
N LEU A 136 -11.22 -3.86 9.16
CA LEU A 136 -9.86 -3.38 9.27
C LEU A 136 -9.05 -3.88 8.07
N LEU A 137 -8.62 -2.95 7.21
CA LEU A 137 -7.74 -3.24 6.07
C LEU A 137 -6.32 -2.77 6.40
N ILE A 138 -5.36 -3.68 6.29
CA ILE A 138 -3.94 -3.45 6.59
C ILE A 138 -3.11 -3.71 5.33
N GLY A 139 -2.13 -2.85 5.03
CA GLY A 139 -1.03 -3.14 4.14
C GLY A 139 0.25 -3.24 4.99
N ALA A 140 0.92 -4.38 5.01
CA ALA A 140 2.08 -4.60 5.88
C ALA A 140 3.15 -5.43 5.19
N GLU A 141 4.42 -5.00 5.30
CA GLU A 141 5.52 -5.66 4.62
C GLU A 141 6.83 -5.59 5.42
N THR A 142 7.58 -6.69 5.36
CA THR A 142 9.00 -6.78 5.68
C THR A 142 9.81 -7.09 4.42
N MET A 143 9.77 -6.18 3.43
CA MET A 143 10.41 -6.37 2.12
C MET A 143 11.92 -6.62 2.22
N SER A 144 12.55 -6.09 3.28
CA SER A 144 13.99 -6.31 3.54
C SER A 144 14.39 -7.79 3.62
N ARG A 145 13.45 -8.69 3.94
CA ARG A 145 13.67 -10.14 4.03
C ARG A 145 13.80 -10.83 2.67
N LEU A 146 13.21 -10.22 1.62
CA LEU A 146 13.27 -10.73 0.25
C LEU A 146 14.44 -10.15 -0.57
N LEU A 147 15.17 -9.14 -0.04
CA LEU A 147 16.24 -8.50 -0.79
C LEU A 147 17.49 -9.36 -0.89
N ASP A 148 18.12 -9.29 -2.06
CA ASP A 148 19.51 -9.69 -2.25
C ASP A 148 20.37 -8.46 -1.95
N TRP A 149 20.99 -8.41 -0.77
CA TRP A 149 21.82 -7.29 -0.33
C TRP A 149 23.10 -7.09 -1.15
N ASN A 150 23.42 -8.02 -2.07
CA ASN A 150 24.50 -7.86 -3.05
C ASN A 150 24.00 -7.23 -4.37
N ASP A 151 22.69 -7.15 -4.59
CA ASP A 151 22.10 -6.47 -5.74
C ASP A 151 21.71 -5.04 -5.41
N ARG A 152 22.65 -4.10 -5.62
CA ARG A 152 22.38 -2.66 -5.38
C ARG A 152 21.29 -2.06 -6.27
N SER A 153 20.87 -2.75 -7.33
CA SER A 153 19.81 -2.24 -8.21
C SER A 153 18.42 -2.35 -7.58
N THR A 154 18.26 -3.24 -6.62
CA THR A 154 16.99 -3.51 -5.93
C THR A 154 17.04 -3.18 -4.44
N CYS A 155 18.09 -3.58 -3.71
CA CYS A 155 18.13 -3.46 -2.25
C CYS A 155 18.10 -2.02 -1.71
N VAL A 156 18.52 -1.03 -2.52
CA VAL A 156 18.48 0.39 -2.15
C VAL A 156 17.06 0.99 -2.22
N LEU A 157 16.09 0.27 -2.82
CA LEU A 157 14.75 0.80 -3.06
C LEU A 157 13.80 0.56 -1.89
N PHE A 158 13.86 -0.63 -1.30
CA PHE A 158 12.79 -1.13 -0.44
C PHE A 158 13.03 -0.83 1.05
N GLY A 159 11.92 -0.70 1.77
CA GLY A 159 11.84 -0.60 3.21
C GLY A 159 10.68 -1.41 3.75
N ASP A 160 10.56 -1.45 5.08
CA ASP A 160 9.55 -2.17 5.84
C ASP A 160 8.59 -1.20 6.51
N GLY A 161 7.34 -1.63 6.72
CA GLY A 161 6.35 -0.82 7.39
C GLY A 161 4.93 -1.38 7.24
N ALA A 162 3.99 -0.74 7.91
CA ALA A 162 2.57 -1.05 7.82
C ALA A 162 1.72 0.22 7.88
N GLY A 163 0.63 0.22 7.13
CA GLY A 163 -0.43 1.19 7.24
C GLY A 163 -1.78 0.50 7.25
N ALA A 164 -2.77 1.08 7.93
CA ALA A 164 -4.09 0.49 8.08
C ALA A 164 -5.18 1.55 8.00
N VAL A 165 -6.37 1.13 7.56
CA VAL A 165 -7.60 1.91 7.63
C VAL A 165 -8.73 1.07 8.21
N VAL A 166 -9.63 1.72 8.96
CA VAL A 166 -10.91 1.15 9.38
C VAL A 166 -11.98 1.65 8.43
N LEU A 167 -12.62 0.71 7.75
CA LEU A 167 -13.72 0.96 6.81
C LEU A 167 -15.05 0.57 7.49
N GLN A 168 -16.05 1.44 7.40
CA GLN A 168 -17.36 1.18 7.98
C GLN A 168 -18.48 1.49 6.98
N ALA A 169 -19.53 0.66 7.00
CA ALA A 169 -20.73 0.89 6.21
C ALA A 169 -21.37 2.23 6.53
N HIS A 170 -21.68 3.00 5.49
CA HIS A 170 -22.29 4.31 5.59
C HIS A 170 -23.36 4.47 4.50
N GLU A 171 -24.49 5.04 4.85
CA GLU A 171 -25.53 5.34 3.86
C GLU A 171 -25.20 6.60 3.08
N GLY A 172 -25.17 6.48 1.75
CA GLY A 172 -25.00 7.57 0.82
C GLY A 172 -26.17 7.67 -0.16
N VAL A 173 -26.24 8.78 -0.89
CA VAL A 173 -27.28 9.03 -1.90
C VAL A 173 -27.00 8.33 -3.24
N GLY A 174 -25.78 7.83 -3.46
CA GLY A 174 -25.40 7.05 -4.63
C GLY A 174 -24.70 7.85 -5.73
N ASN A 175 -24.13 9.01 -5.43
CA ASN A 175 -23.37 9.81 -6.38
C ASN A 175 -21.94 10.12 -5.89
N ASN A 176 -21.19 10.95 -6.60
CA ASN A 176 -19.80 11.28 -6.29
C ASN A 176 -19.61 12.28 -5.13
N SER A 177 -20.70 12.77 -4.55
CA SER A 177 -20.66 13.58 -3.32
C SER A 177 -20.66 12.75 -2.04
N ASP A 178 -20.94 11.43 -2.14
CA ASP A 178 -20.93 10.53 -0.99
C ASP A 178 -19.54 10.43 -0.36
N GLN A 179 -19.48 10.38 0.97
CA GLN A 179 -18.27 10.01 1.69
C GLN A 179 -17.97 8.51 1.55
N GLY A 180 -16.68 8.18 1.51
CA GLY A 180 -16.18 6.80 1.39
C GLY A 180 -15.71 6.43 0.00
N VAL A 181 -15.54 5.14 -0.25
CA VAL A 181 -15.06 4.62 -1.53
C VAL A 181 -16.11 4.82 -2.61
N LEU A 182 -15.78 5.61 -3.62
CA LEU A 182 -16.65 5.88 -4.77
C LEU A 182 -16.49 4.79 -5.82
N ASN A 183 -15.25 4.38 -6.08
CA ASN A 183 -14.91 3.41 -7.11
C ASN A 183 -13.56 2.74 -6.85
N THR A 184 -13.43 1.49 -7.27
CA THR A 184 -12.16 0.76 -7.38
C THR A 184 -12.07 0.12 -8.75
N ARG A 185 -10.87 0.13 -9.37
CA ARG A 185 -10.56 -0.55 -10.63
C ARG A 185 -9.31 -1.38 -10.48
N LEU A 186 -9.39 -2.67 -10.80
CA LEU A 186 -8.31 -3.64 -10.67
C LEU A 186 -7.99 -4.24 -12.03
N PHE A 187 -6.70 -4.47 -12.27
CA PHE A 187 -6.20 -5.04 -13.52
C PHE A 187 -4.99 -5.94 -13.25
N SER A 188 -4.76 -6.91 -14.11
CA SER A 188 -3.55 -7.75 -14.08
C SER A 188 -3.14 -8.19 -15.49
N ASP A 189 -1.84 -8.47 -15.65
CA ASP A 189 -1.28 -9.10 -16.85
C ASP A 189 -0.15 -10.07 -16.45
N GLY A 190 -0.49 -11.36 -16.35
CA GLY A 190 0.44 -12.42 -15.96
C GLY A 190 1.56 -12.70 -16.98
N ARG A 191 1.47 -12.19 -18.20
CA ARG A 191 2.54 -12.32 -19.22
C ARG A 191 3.80 -11.52 -18.85
N LEU A 192 3.67 -10.59 -17.90
CA LEU A 192 4.75 -9.72 -17.44
C LEU A 192 5.40 -10.22 -16.14
N HIS A 193 5.15 -11.49 -15.77
CA HIS A 193 5.66 -12.12 -14.54
C HIS A 193 7.16 -11.88 -14.33
N ASP A 194 7.99 -12.15 -15.35
CA ASP A 194 9.45 -12.12 -15.24
C ASP A 194 10.05 -10.71 -15.07
N MET A 195 9.20 -9.66 -15.09
CA MET A 195 9.67 -8.28 -14.93
C MET A 195 9.86 -7.88 -13.46
N LEU A 196 9.07 -8.48 -12.54
CA LEU A 196 9.17 -8.23 -11.09
C LEU A 196 8.60 -9.44 -10.34
N TYR A 197 9.47 -10.26 -9.72
CA TYR A 197 9.12 -11.51 -9.07
C TYR A 197 10.12 -11.87 -7.97
N THR A 198 9.82 -12.90 -7.19
CA THR A 198 10.81 -13.60 -6.37
C THR A 198 11.23 -14.91 -7.07
N ASP A 199 12.53 -15.23 -7.06
CA ASP A 199 13.08 -16.43 -7.69
C ASP A 199 12.89 -17.71 -6.85
N GLY A 200 11.93 -17.69 -5.92
CA GLY A 200 11.59 -18.81 -5.05
C GLY A 200 10.13 -18.83 -4.62
N GLY A 201 9.73 -19.94 -4.05
CA GLY A 201 8.41 -20.18 -3.50
C GLY A 201 8.35 -21.55 -2.82
N VAL A 202 7.39 -21.75 -1.91
CA VAL A 202 7.26 -23.00 -1.14
C VAL A 202 7.12 -24.22 -2.05
N SER A 203 6.33 -24.11 -3.14
CA SER A 203 6.07 -25.22 -4.05
C SER A 203 7.13 -25.37 -5.16
N SER A 204 7.92 -24.34 -5.44
CA SER A 204 8.92 -24.38 -6.52
C SER A 204 10.33 -24.69 -6.02
N THR A 205 10.83 -23.89 -5.08
CA THR A 205 12.22 -23.98 -4.60
C THR A 205 12.33 -24.34 -3.12
N GLN A 206 11.20 -24.43 -2.40
CA GLN A 206 11.12 -24.65 -0.95
C GLN A 206 11.80 -23.53 -0.14
N THR A 207 11.93 -22.34 -0.73
CA THR A 207 12.47 -21.13 -0.12
C THR A 207 11.59 -19.94 -0.51
N ALA A 208 11.70 -18.81 0.21
CA ALA A 208 11.02 -17.57 -0.19
C ALA A 208 11.62 -16.94 -1.47
N GLY A 209 12.87 -17.30 -1.81
CA GLY A 209 13.61 -16.68 -2.89
C GLY A 209 14.06 -15.26 -2.60
N LYS A 210 14.57 -14.59 -3.63
CA LYS A 210 14.98 -13.19 -3.61
C LYS A 210 14.24 -12.41 -4.68
N LEU A 211 13.97 -11.14 -4.39
CA LEU A 211 13.34 -10.22 -5.32
C LEU A 211 14.24 -9.99 -6.54
N ARG A 212 13.65 -10.11 -7.73
CA ARG A 212 14.29 -9.85 -9.03
C ARG A 212 13.44 -8.82 -9.79
N MET A 213 14.10 -7.85 -10.42
CA MET A 213 13.41 -6.75 -11.08
C MET A 213 14.13 -6.25 -12.33
N HIS A 214 13.40 -6.13 -13.43
CA HIS A 214 13.84 -5.45 -14.65
C HIS A 214 13.36 -3.97 -14.63
N GLY A 215 14.04 -3.12 -13.88
CA GLY A 215 13.57 -1.78 -13.51
C GLY A 215 13.16 -0.87 -14.67
N LYS A 216 13.81 -0.95 -15.85
CA LYS A 216 13.43 -0.16 -17.04
C LYS A 216 12.07 -0.56 -17.58
N GLU A 217 11.80 -1.86 -17.67
CA GLU A 217 10.52 -2.39 -18.17
C GLU A 217 9.40 -2.12 -17.13
N VAL A 218 9.68 -2.33 -15.85
CA VAL A 218 8.75 -1.97 -14.78
C VAL A 218 8.34 -0.50 -14.87
N PHE A 219 9.30 0.42 -15.03
CA PHE A 219 9.03 1.86 -15.16
C PHE A 219 8.11 2.17 -16.36
N LYS A 220 8.40 1.59 -17.53
CA LYS A 220 7.62 1.82 -18.76
C LYS A 220 6.16 1.38 -18.62
N HIS A 221 5.96 0.18 -18.06
CA HIS A 221 4.63 -0.36 -17.84
C HIS A 221 3.90 0.39 -16.71
N ALA A 222 4.61 0.76 -15.62
CA ALA A 222 4.02 1.49 -14.52
C ALA A 222 3.35 2.79 -14.98
N VAL A 223 4.08 3.70 -15.61
CA VAL A 223 3.54 5.00 -16.05
C VAL A 223 2.36 4.84 -17.01
N THR A 224 2.34 3.78 -17.83
CA THR A 224 1.27 3.55 -18.80
C THR A 224 0.03 2.95 -18.15
N ASN A 225 0.19 1.88 -17.39
CA ASN A 225 -0.92 1.11 -16.82
C ASN A 225 -1.59 1.88 -15.68
N ILE A 226 -0.80 2.56 -14.85
CA ILE A 226 -1.30 3.42 -13.78
C ILE A 226 -2.16 4.55 -14.35
N ALA A 227 -1.66 5.26 -15.37
CA ALA A 227 -2.42 6.34 -15.99
C ALA A 227 -3.76 5.85 -16.56
N ALA A 228 -3.78 4.69 -17.22
CA ALA A 228 -5.02 4.11 -17.75
C ALA A 228 -6.00 3.72 -16.61
N ALA A 229 -5.51 3.14 -15.52
CA ALA A 229 -6.34 2.78 -14.36
C ALA A 229 -6.95 4.01 -13.67
N ILE A 230 -6.19 5.11 -13.57
CA ILE A 230 -6.65 6.38 -13.00
C ILE A 230 -7.77 6.96 -13.85
N VAL A 231 -7.58 7.05 -15.18
CA VAL A 231 -8.62 7.55 -16.08
C VAL A 231 -9.89 6.70 -15.99
N ALA A 232 -9.76 5.37 -16.03
CA ALA A 232 -10.89 4.46 -15.88
C ALA A 232 -11.63 4.60 -14.53
N SER A 233 -10.91 4.89 -13.44
CA SER A 233 -11.50 5.14 -12.12
C SER A 233 -12.24 6.48 -12.07
N ALA A 234 -11.67 7.53 -12.62
CA ALA A 234 -12.28 8.86 -12.68
C ALA A 234 -13.57 8.85 -13.54
N GLU A 235 -13.51 8.26 -14.74
CA GLU A 235 -14.67 8.11 -15.64
C GLU A 235 -15.81 7.35 -14.99
N ALA A 236 -15.50 6.21 -14.32
CA ALA A 236 -16.52 5.40 -13.64
C ALA A 236 -17.17 6.09 -12.43
N SER A 237 -16.52 7.11 -11.89
CA SER A 237 -17.04 7.93 -10.79
C SER A 237 -17.66 9.25 -11.27
N HIS A 238 -17.68 9.51 -12.59
CA HIS A 238 -18.11 10.79 -13.17
C HIS A 238 -17.37 12.00 -12.56
N VAL A 239 -16.05 11.85 -12.42
CA VAL A 239 -15.13 12.86 -11.85
C VAL A 239 -14.10 13.23 -12.91
N VAL A 240 -13.77 14.50 -13.03
CA VAL A 240 -12.65 14.96 -13.84
C VAL A 240 -11.39 15.02 -12.98
N LEU A 241 -10.21 14.80 -13.59
CA LEU A 241 -8.95 14.72 -12.83
C LEU A 241 -8.61 16.02 -12.07
N ASP A 242 -9.05 17.17 -12.58
CA ASP A 242 -8.82 18.48 -11.96
C ASP A 242 -9.56 18.65 -10.64
N ASP A 243 -10.69 17.94 -10.45
CA ASP A 243 -11.48 17.94 -9.22
C ASP A 243 -10.84 17.12 -8.08
N ILE A 244 -9.80 16.33 -8.39
CA ILE A 244 -9.08 15.54 -7.39
C ILE A 244 -8.23 16.49 -6.54
N ASP A 245 -8.47 16.45 -5.23
CA ASP A 245 -7.73 17.27 -4.27
C ASP A 245 -6.33 16.69 -4.03
N TRP A 246 -6.25 15.37 -3.83
CA TRP A 246 -5.00 14.69 -3.51
C TRP A 246 -4.80 13.40 -4.31
N PHE A 247 -3.57 13.21 -4.79
CA PHE A 247 -3.10 11.99 -5.42
C PHE A 247 -2.12 11.27 -4.47
N VAL A 248 -2.49 10.08 -4.00
CA VAL A 248 -1.70 9.24 -3.09
C VAL A 248 -1.23 7.99 -3.82
N PRO A 249 -0.13 8.07 -4.58
CA PRO A 249 0.39 6.96 -5.37
C PRO A 249 1.16 5.95 -4.53
N HIS A 250 1.34 4.74 -5.07
CA HIS A 250 2.35 3.81 -4.61
C HIS A 250 3.74 4.44 -4.64
N GLN A 251 4.46 4.37 -3.54
CA GLN A 251 5.76 5.00 -3.32
C GLN A 251 6.91 4.15 -3.88
N ALA A 252 6.86 3.81 -5.17
CA ALA A 252 7.87 2.97 -5.82
C ALA A 252 9.25 3.65 -5.89
N ASN A 253 9.30 4.83 -6.45
CA ASN A 253 10.39 5.80 -6.46
C ASN A 253 9.88 7.14 -7.02
N GLN A 254 10.57 8.24 -6.70
CA GLN A 254 10.15 9.61 -7.08
C GLN A 254 9.95 9.78 -8.59
N ARG A 255 10.77 9.12 -9.42
CA ARG A 255 10.67 9.25 -10.89
C ARG A 255 9.37 8.66 -11.46
N ILE A 256 8.82 7.61 -10.85
CA ILE A 256 7.52 7.04 -11.26
C ILE A 256 6.41 8.00 -10.84
N LEU A 257 6.47 8.55 -9.62
CA LEU A 257 5.49 9.53 -9.14
C LEU A 257 5.43 10.74 -10.09
N ASP A 258 6.58 11.34 -10.37
CA ASP A 258 6.71 12.51 -11.26
C ASP A 258 6.25 12.18 -12.69
N GLY A 259 6.63 11.00 -13.20
CA GLY A 259 6.28 10.55 -14.55
C GLY A 259 4.76 10.35 -14.71
N THR A 260 4.10 9.77 -13.71
CA THR A 260 2.64 9.56 -13.70
C THR A 260 1.90 10.88 -13.59
N ALA A 261 2.27 11.74 -12.65
CA ALA A 261 1.68 13.07 -12.48
C ALA A 261 1.80 13.91 -13.76
N LYS A 262 2.99 13.94 -14.37
CA LYS A 262 3.23 14.64 -15.64
C LYS A 262 2.37 14.10 -16.78
N LYS A 263 2.24 12.77 -16.91
CA LYS A 263 1.45 12.13 -17.96
C LYS A 263 -0.04 12.47 -17.88
N LEU A 264 -0.55 12.62 -16.65
CA LEU A 264 -1.96 12.91 -16.36
C LEU A 264 -2.26 14.40 -16.21
N GLY A 265 -1.24 15.28 -16.21
CA GLY A 265 -1.42 16.71 -15.97
C GLY A 265 -1.76 17.04 -14.50
N ILE A 266 -1.51 16.12 -13.57
CA ILE A 266 -1.76 16.36 -12.14
C ILE A 266 -0.72 17.35 -11.61
N ASP A 267 -1.18 18.38 -10.89
CA ASP A 267 -0.30 19.35 -10.22
C ASP A 267 0.61 18.60 -9.22
N PRO A 268 1.94 18.74 -9.33
CA PRO A 268 2.87 18.13 -8.38
C PRO A 268 2.60 18.47 -6.91
N ALA A 269 1.98 19.63 -6.62
CA ALA A 269 1.60 20.04 -5.27
C ALA A 269 0.49 19.16 -4.66
N LYS A 270 -0.32 18.52 -5.50
CA LYS A 270 -1.37 17.56 -5.10
C LYS A 270 -0.84 16.13 -4.88
N VAL A 271 0.42 15.84 -5.22
CA VAL A 271 1.01 14.50 -5.13
C VAL A 271 1.59 14.28 -3.74
N ILE A 272 1.05 13.29 -3.03
CA ILE A 272 1.61 12.88 -1.73
C ILE A 272 2.84 12.00 -1.97
N SER A 273 3.99 12.43 -1.48
CA SER A 273 5.24 11.69 -1.54
C SER A 273 5.83 11.50 -0.15
N THR A 274 6.09 10.24 0.21
CA THR A 274 6.80 9.83 1.43
C THR A 274 8.02 8.96 1.10
N VAL A 275 8.26 8.71 -0.18
CA VAL A 275 9.30 7.79 -0.67
C VAL A 275 10.70 8.17 -0.19
N ALA A 276 10.96 9.46 0.00
CA ALA A 276 12.25 9.94 0.49
C ALA A 276 12.61 9.43 1.90
N LEU A 277 11.60 9.19 2.75
CA LEU A 277 11.75 8.80 4.14
C LEU A 277 11.45 7.32 4.39
N HIS A 278 10.52 6.73 3.64
CA HIS A 278 10.06 5.36 3.87
C HIS A 278 10.67 4.35 2.88
N GLY A 279 11.17 4.82 1.70
CA GLY A 279 11.48 3.93 0.58
C GLY A 279 10.21 3.31 -0.01
N ASN A 280 10.39 2.22 -0.75
CA ASN A 280 9.28 1.42 -1.29
C ASN A 280 8.91 0.32 -0.27
N THR A 281 7.77 0.47 0.38
CA THR A 281 7.24 -0.49 1.36
C THR A 281 6.14 -1.39 0.77
N SER A 282 6.14 -1.60 -0.55
CA SER A 282 5.19 -2.49 -1.26
C SER A 282 3.73 -2.18 -0.90
N ALA A 283 2.94 -3.16 -0.41
CA ALA A 283 1.53 -2.98 -0.06
C ALA A 283 1.30 -1.93 1.06
N ALA A 284 2.28 -1.68 1.91
CA ALA A 284 2.18 -0.69 2.97
C ALA A 284 2.34 0.77 2.48
N SER A 285 2.85 1.00 1.27
CA SER A 285 3.28 2.33 0.83
C SER A 285 2.12 3.32 0.66
N VAL A 286 1.02 2.89 0.05
CA VAL A 286 -0.17 3.75 -0.12
C VAL A 286 -0.79 4.12 1.22
N PRO A 287 -1.10 3.17 2.14
CA PRO A 287 -1.69 3.55 3.42
C PRO A 287 -0.72 4.34 4.31
N LEU A 288 0.60 4.11 4.26
CA LEU A 288 1.58 4.95 4.96
C LEU A 288 1.59 6.39 4.45
N ALA A 289 1.55 6.58 3.14
CA ALA A 289 1.48 7.91 2.53
C ALA A 289 0.16 8.62 2.85
N LEU A 290 -0.96 7.89 2.79
CA LEU A 290 -2.29 8.38 3.17
C LEU A 290 -2.29 8.87 4.63
N VAL A 291 -1.88 8.03 5.57
CA VAL A 291 -1.82 8.37 7.01
C VAL A 291 -0.92 9.57 7.26
N THR A 292 0.21 9.66 6.58
CA THR A 292 1.12 10.81 6.70
C THR A 292 0.41 12.11 6.30
N ALA A 293 -0.27 12.11 5.14
CA ALA A 293 -0.95 13.30 4.64
C ALA A 293 -2.21 13.69 5.44
N VAL A 294 -2.87 12.71 6.07
CA VAL A 294 -3.97 12.97 7.01
C VAL A 294 -3.45 13.61 8.30
N ARG A 295 -2.37 13.04 8.87
CA ARG A 295 -1.80 13.53 10.15
C ARG A 295 -1.17 14.90 10.05
N ASP A 296 -0.59 15.26 8.91
CA ASP A 296 -0.01 16.59 8.71
C ASP A 296 -1.02 17.63 8.19
N GLY A 297 -2.30 17.25 8.06
CA GLY A 297 -3.42 18.13 7.76
C GLY A 297 -3.58 18.48 6.27
N ARG A 298 -2.81 17.87 5.38
CA ARG A 298 -3.02 18.01 3.92
C ARG A 298 -4.38 17.43 3.52
N ILE A 299 -4.61 16.16 3.80
CA ILE A 299 -5.90 15.51 3.51
C ILE A 299 -6.88 15.81 4.64
N GLN A 300 -8.03 16.40 4.30
CA GLN A 300 -9.10 16.77 5.22
C GLN A 300 -10.41 16.09 4.86
N ARG A 301 -11.34 16.02 5.83
CA ARG A 301 -12.68 15.46 5.58
C ARG A 301 -13.41 16.20 4.47
N GLY A 302 -13.87 15.45 3.47
CA GLY A 302 -14.53 15.97 2.28
C GLY A 302 -13.64 15.99 1.03
N ASP A 303 -12.31 15.92 1.18
CA ASP A 303 -11.38 15.89 0.04
C ASP A 303 -11.59 14.66 -0.82
N LEU A 304 -11.45 14.85 -2.13
CA LEU A 304 -11.47 13.80 -3.12
C LEU A 304 -10.05 13.25 -3.31
N VAL A 305 -9.83 12.00 -2.87
CA VAL A 305 -8.52 11.37 -2.82
C VAL A 305 -8.45 10.23 -3.82
N LEU A 306 -7.45 10.27 -4.70
CA LEU A 306 -7.14 9.21 -5.65
C LEU A 306 -5.96 8.38 -5.11
N LEU A 307 -6.19 7.09 -4.92
CA LEU A 307 -5.16 6.11 -4.58
C LEU A 307 -4.81 5.29 -5.82
N GLU A 308 -3.56 4.90 -5.98
CA GLU A 308 -3.16 3.95 -7.01
C GLU A 308 -1.95 3.11 -6.60
N ALA A 309 -1.82 1.94 -7.21
CA ALA A 309 -0.62 1.12 -7.08
C ALA A 309 -0.45 0.18 -8.26
N MET A 310 0.82 -0.19 -8.50
CA MET A 310 1.21 -1.26 -9.40
C MET A 310 2.32 -2.10 -8.77
N GLY A 311 2.27 -3.41 -8.97
CA GLY A 311 3.23 -4.35 -8.43
C GLY A 311 3.52 -5.54 -9.33
N GLY A 312 4.33 -6.46 -8.82
CA GLY A 312 4.62 -7.73 -9.49
C GLY A 312 3.36 -8.47 -9.89
N GLY A 313 3.47 -9.23 -10.97
CA GLY A 313 2.36 -9.98 -11.51
C GLY A 313 2.21 -9.83 -13.04
N PHE A 314 2.08 -8.68 -13.75
CA PHE A 314 1.79 -7.43 -13.06
C PHE A 314 0.36 -7.39 -12.55
N THR A 315 0.20 -6.72 -11.42
CA THR A 315 -1.09 -6.32 -10.89
C THR A 315 -1.10 -4.81 -10.68
N TRP A 316 -2.22 -4.13 -10.98
CA TRP A 316 -2.35 -2.70 -10.72
C TRP A 316 -3.81 -2.31 -10.48
N GLY A 317 -4.01 -1.13 -9.95
CA GLY A 317 -5.35 -0.60 -9.74
C GLY A 317 -5.35 0.83 -9.24
N ALA A 318 -6.54 1.42 -9.29
CA ALA A 318 -6.82 2.73 -8.74
C ALA A 318 -8.12 2.69 -7.93
N ALA A 319 -8.19 3.53 -6.92
CA ALA A 319 -9.38 3.75 -6.12
C ALA A 319 -9.61 5.24 -5.92
N LEU A 320 -10.85 5.66 -6.06
CA LEU A 320 -11.28 7.02 -5.76
C LEU A 320 -12.17 6.99 -4.53
N LEU A 321 -11.87 7.85 -3.59
CA LEU A 321 -12.66 7.97 -2.37
C LEU A 321 -12.82 9.44 -1.97
N ARG A 322 -13.92 9.75 -1.31
CA ARG A 322 -14.09 11.01 -0.61
C ARG A 322 -13.82 10.80 0.87
N TRP A 323 -12.79 11.49 1.35
CA TRP A 323 -12.23 11.31 2.70
C TRP A 323 -13.20 11.66 3.81
#